data_053bd9f208a3aa5fa1109057caa05d42
#
_entry.id   053bd9f208a3aa5fa1109057caa05d42
#
_cell.length_a   1.000
_cell.length_b   1.000
_cell.length_c   1.000
_cell.angle_alpha   90.00
_cell.angle_beta   90.00
_cell.angle_gamma   90.00
#
_symmetry.space_group_name_H-M   'P 1'
#
loop_
_entity.id
_entity.type
_entity.pdbx_description
1 polymer ?
#
loop_
_entity_poly.entity_id
_entity_poly.type
_entity_poly.pdbx_seq_one_letter_code
_entity_poly.pdbx_strand_id
1 'polypeptide(L)'
;MDYYGKNRRKVISQGLDYPFAVTYFDNRLYWTDWKTWCVHAHDVRQIQAHPRELFHGEYIPGDIEVWDARRQPYGDHPCRQNNVDFDPVDEMLYWTDEEAFAIRRAYLDGSGQENIVTTEVANPDGIAIDWLARNLYWTDTGTDRIEVARLNGTSRKVLINEDLIEPRAIAVAPELGWMFWTDWNEKRPKIERSNLDGSERIILITKDIVWPNGIALDLERKKIYWCDAKTDKIEVCNMDGTDRREVITDNLPHLFGLSLLGDFLYWTDWQRRSIDRAHKLTGGEREVIVEPVPNVMGLKAIHLGQINGTSPCAHNNGGCSHLCLNRPDKYVCACQIGYELTKDKHTCVIPDAFLLFAKKENIGRFSGF
;
A
#
# COMPACT_ATOMS: atom_id res chain seq x y z
N MET A 1 13.27 -11.07 -32.74
CA MET A 1 13.56 -9.75 -33.33
C MET A 1 14.17 -8.86 -32.26
N ASP A 2 14.87 -7.81 -32.66
CA ASP A 2 15.37 -6.81 -31.73
C ASP A 2 14.23 -5.83 -31.32
N TYR A 3 14.54 -4.93 -30.40
CA TYR A 3 13.58 -3.94 -29.88
C TYR A 3 12.97 -3.04 -30.97
N TYR A 4 13.66 -2.87 -32.11
CA TYR A 4 13.20 -2.06 -33.27
C TYR A 4 12.47 -2.88 -34.33
N GLY A 5 12.09 -4.12 -34.04
CA GLY A 5 11.39 -5.02 -34.94
C GLY A 5 12.26 -5.60 -36.09
N LYS A 6 13.58 -5.39 -36.05
CA LYS A 6 14.54 -5.98 -36.97
C LYS A 6 14.96 -7.38 -36.54
N ASN A 7 15.69 -8.08 -37.39
CA ASN A 7 16.22 -9.41 -37.08
C ASN A 7 15.16 -10.44 -36.66
N ARG A 8 14.01 -10.43 -37.34
CA ARG A 8 12.94 -11.41 -37.11
C ARG A 8 13.43 -12.82 -37.42
N ARG A 9 13.22 -13.73 -36.49
CA ARG A 9 13.43 -15.17 -36.68
C ARG A 9 12.24 -15.94 -36.17
N LYS A 10 11.94 -17.07 -36.79
CA LYS A 10 10.93 -18.00 -36.29
C LYS A 10 11.55 -18.87 -35.20
N VAL A 11 10.98 -18.90 -34.03
CA VAL A 11 11.51 -19.63 -32.88
C VAL A 11 10.80 -20.98 -32.76
N ILE A 12 9.49 -21.02 -32.97
CA ILE A 12 8.65 -22.22 -32.89
C ILE A 12 7.84 -22.28 -34.19
N SER A 13 7.73 -23.46 -34.79
CA SER A 13 6.98 -23.70 -36.02
C SER A 13 6.07 -24.91 -35.99
N GLN A 14 6.10 -25.68 -34.91
CA GLN A 14 5.30 -26.90 -34.72
C GLN A 14 4.75 -26.92 -33.30
N GLY A 15 3.62 -27.56 -33.10
CA GLY A 15 2.98 -27.64 -31.77
C GLY A 15 2.35 -26.32 -31.29
N LEU A 16 1.91 -25.47 -32.23
CA LEU A 16 1.14 -24.26 -31.98
C LEU A 16 -0.22 -24.45 -32.68
N ASP A 17 -1.19 -24.94 -31.95
CA ASP A 17 -2.53 -25.16 -32.47
C ASP A 17 -3.42 -23.90 -32.34
N TYR A 18 -3.57 -23.41 -31.13
CA TYR A 18 -4.34 -22.20 -30.83
C TYR A 18 -3.72 -21.43 -29.66
N PRO A 19 -2.49 -20.89 -29.80
CA PRO A 19 -1.79 -20.19 -28.74
C PRO A 19 -2.53 -18.89 -28.39
N PHE A 20 -2.77 -18.66 -27.11
CA PHE A 20 -3.51 -17.50 -26.61
C PHE A 20 -2.60 -16.48 -25.91
N ALA A 21 -1.87 -16.91 -24.90
CA ALA A 21 -0.95 -16.05 -24.16
C ALA A 21 0.47 -16.59 -24.23
N VAL A 22 1.47 -15.70 -24.17
CA VAL A 22 2.89 -16.07 -24.20
C VAL A 22 3.70 -15.20 -23.25
N THR A 23 4.61 -15.84 -22.52
CA THR A 23 5.61 -15.15 -21.71
C THR A 23 7.00 -15.70 -21.96
N TYR A 24 8.04 -14.92 -21.66
CA TYR A 24 9.44 -15.32 -21.86
C TYR A 24 10.24 -15.21 -20.57
N PHE A 25 10.93 -16.27 -20.19
CA PHE A 25 11.82 -16.26 -19.06
C PHE A 25 12.96 -17.29 -19.21
N ASP A 26 14.18 -16.94 -18.78
CA ASP A 26 15.38 -17.77 -18.73
C ASP A 26 15.62 -18.60 -20.02
N ASN A 27 15.64 -17.89 -21.17
CA ASN A 27 15.78 -18.49 -22.50
C ASN A 27 14.68 -19.47 -22.90
N ARG A 28 13.52 -19.42 -22.26
CA ARG A 28 12.35 -20.21 -22.63
C ARG A 28 11.14 -19.33 -22.90
N LEU A 29 10.37 -19.73 -23.91
CA LEU A 29 9.02 -19.26 -24.14
C LEU A 29 8.04 -20.21 -23.45
N TYR A 30 7.06 -19.66 -22.78
CA TYR A 30 5.94 -20.38 -22.21
C TYR A 30 4.67 -19.83 -22.83
N TRP A 31 3.70 -20.71 -23.15
CA TRP A 31 2.43 -20.26 -23.70
C TRP A 31 1.31 -21.19 -23.30
N THR A 32 0.07 -20.66 -23.32
CA THR A 32 -1.16 -21.41 -23.19
C THR A 32 -1.69 -21.70 -24.59
N ASP A 33 -2.27 -22.89 -24.78
CA ASP A 33 -2.92 -23.28 -26.02
C ASP A 33 -4.35 -23.75 -25.76
N TRP A 34 -5.31 -23.06 -26.34
CA TRP A 34 -6.72 -23.29 -26.11
C TRP A 34 -7.24 -24.56 -26.77
N LYS A 35 -6.61 -25.07 -27.82
CA LYS A 35 -7.02 -26.28 -28.46
C LYS A 35 -6.55 -27.51 -27.72
N THR A 36 -5.34 -27.47 -27.18
CA THR A 36 -4.77 -28.59 -26.45
C THR A 36 -5.06 -28.52 -24.95
N TRP A 37 -5.54 -27.37 -24.46
CA TRP A 37 -5.78 -27.08 -23.04
C TRP A 37 -4.52 -27.21 -22.19
N CYS A 38 -3.38 -26.94 -22.79
CA CYS A 38 -2.09 -27.14 -22.18
C CYS A 38 -1.30 -25.83 -22.00
N VAL A 39 -0.39 -25.88 -21.04
CA VAL A 39 0.71 -24.95 -20.93
C VAL A 39 1.97 -25.61 -21.49
N HIS A 40 2.62 -24.93 -22.42
CA HIS A 40 3.81 -25.41 -23.10
C HIS A 40 5.04 -24.57 -22.79
N ALA A 41 6.22 -25.18 -22.90
CA ALA A 41 7.50 -24.47 -22.84
C ALA A 41 8.44 -24.89 -23.97
N HIS A 42 9.25 -23.94 -24.43
CA HIS A 42 10.27 -24.19 -25.45
C HIS A 42 11.53 -23.35 -25.18
N ASP A 43 12.70 -24.00 -25.21
CA ASP A 43 14.00 -23.31 -25.12
C ASP A 43 14.32 -22.62 -26.45
N VAL A 44 14.40 -21.30 -26.45
CA VAL A 44 14.61 -20.49 -27.67
C VAL A 44 15.96 -20.71 -28.34
N ARG A 45 16.88 -21.39 -27.66
CA ARG A 45 18.20 -21.78 -28.21
C ARG A 45 18.13 -23.09 -29.01
N GLN A 46 17.09 -23.89 -28.80
CA GLN A 46 16.91 -25.22 -29.40
C GLN A 46 15.80 -25.20 -30.46
N ILE A 47 16.01 -24.45 -31.56
CA ILE A 47 15.01 -24.15 -32.58
C ILE A 47 14.34 -25.38 -33.20
N GLN A 48 15.00 -26.54 -33.22
CA GLN A 48 14.51 -27.78 -33.81
C GLN A 48 13.87 -28.74 -32.78
N ALA A 49 13.92 -28.40 -31.50
CA ALA A 49 13.28 -29.25 -30.48
C ALA A 49 11.76 -29.06 -30.48
N HIS A 50 11.04 -30.13 -30.18
CA HIS A 50 9.59 -30.04 -29.95
C HIS A 50 9.31 -29.30 -28.63
N PRO A 51 8.25 -28.47 -28.59
CA PRO A 51 7.77 -27.90 -27.35
C PRO A 51 7.46 -28.98 -26.33
N ARG A 52 7.75 -28.69 -25.06
CA ARG A 52 7.42 -29.56 -23.95
C ARG A 52 6.10 -29.09 -23.36
N GLU A 53 5.16 -30.01 -23.22
CA GLU A 53 3.96 -29.82 -22.41
C GLU A 53 4.36 -29.82 -20.93
N LEU A 54 3.94 -28.79 -20.20
CA LEU A 54 4.20 -28.65 -18.77
C LEU A 54 2.99 -29.03 -17.94
N PHE A 55 1.79 -28.68 -18.43
CA PHE A 55 0.56 -28.88 -17.71
C PHE A 55 -0.61 -29.03 -18.69
N HIS A 56 -1.51 -29.97 -18.38
CA HIS A 56 -2.79 -30.15 -19.07
C HIS A 56 -3.92 -29.82 -18.10
N GLY A 57 -4.72 -28.82 -18.42
CA GLY A 57 -5.82 -28.35 -17.57
C GLY A 57 -7.14 -29.07 -17.83
N GLU A 58 -8.02 -29.05 -16.85
CA GLU A 58 -9.43 -29.47 -17.02
C GLU A 58 -10.29 -28.35 -17.64
N TYR A 59 -9.74 -27.13 -17.72
CA TYR A 59 -10.38 -25.94 -18.29
C TYR A 59 -9.43 -25.27 -19.28
N ILE A 60 -9.99 -24.44 -20.17
CA ILE A 60 -9.21 -23.64 -21.13
C ILE A 60 -8.30 -22.69 -20.36
N PRO A 61 -6.96 -22.81 -20.51
CA PRO A 61 -6.04 -21.93 -19.82
C PRO A 61 -6.11 -20.51 -20.40
N GLY A 62 -6.24 -19.53 -19.52
CA GLY A 62 -6.22 -18.12 -19.89
C GLY A 62 -4.80 -17.57 -20.07
N ASP A 63 -4.52 -16.45 -19.46
CA ASP A 63 -3.21 -15.80 -19.50
C ASP A 63 -2.14 -16.64 -18.79
N ILE A 64 -0.87 -16.39 -19.09
CA ILE A 64 0.27 -17.08 -18.50
C ILE A 64 1.38 -16.11 -18.17
N GLU A 65 1.84 -16.18 -16.92
CA GLU A 65 3.06 -15.52 -16.48
C GLU A 65 4.02 -16.51 -15.80
N VAL A 66 5.31 -16.27 -15.96
CA VAL A 66 6.31 -17.02 -15.23
C VAL A 66 6.64 -16.28 -13.93
N TRP A 67 6.30 -16.90 -12.81
CA TRP A 67 6.73 -16.45 -11.51
C TRP A 67 8.15 -16.95 -11.23
N ASP A 68 9.06 -16.04 -10.91
CA ASP A 68 10.43 -16.34 -10.47
C ASP A 68 10.82 -15.30 -9.42
N ALA A 69 11.46 -15.73 -8.34
CA ALA A 69 11.91 -14.86 -7.26
C ALA A 69 12.86 -13.74 -7.72
N ARG A 70 13.49 -13.88 -8.90
CA ARG A 70 14.33 -12.87 -9.55
C ARG A 70 13.52 -11.85 -10.39
N ARG A 71 12.25 -12.11 -10.64
CA ARG A 71 11.28 -11.16 -11.18
C ARG A 71 10.42 -10.69 -10.04
N GLN A 72 10.21 -9.39 -9.93
CA GLN A 72 9.15 -8.90 -9.05
C GLN A 72 7.82 -9.54 -9.45
N PRO A 73 7.01 -10.00 -8.51
CA PRO A 73 5.76 -10.67 -8.82
C PRO A 73 4.80 -9.69 -9.50
N TYR A 74 4.79 -9.70 -10.82
CA TYR A 74 3.65 -9.22 -11.60
C TYR A 74 2.73 -10.43 -11.83
N GLY A 75 2.01 -10.84 -10.82
CA GLY A 75 0.97 -11.83 -10.96
C GLY A 75 -0.38 -11.15 -10.85
N ASP A 76 -1.26 -11.39 -11.81
CA ASP A 76 -2.70 -11.24 -11.62
C ASP A 76 -3.12 -12.21 -10.50
N HIS A 77 -2.81 -11.84 -9.25
CA HIS A 77 -3.51 -12.45 -8.14
C HIS A 77 -4.91 -11.81 -8.10
N PRO A 78 -5.97 -12.62 -7.95
CA PRO A 78 -7.34 -12.12 -7.83
C PRO A 78 -7.55 -11.23 -6.59
N CYS A 79 -6.52 -10.98 -5.81
CA CYS A 79 -6.56 -10.09 -4.67
C CYS A 79 -6.51 -8.64 -5.15
N ARG A 80 -7.56 -7.88 -4.93
CA ARG A 80 -7.51 -6.42 -5.04
C ARG A 80 -6.66 -5.88 -3.90
N GLN A 81 -5.40 -5.59 -4.22
CA GLN A 81 -4.48 -4.91 -3.34
C GLN A 81 -4.75 -3.41 -3.46
N ASN A 82 -5.19 -2.77 -2.39
CA ASN A 82 -5.53 -1.35 -2.44
C ASN A 82 -4.30 -0.46 -2.34
N ASN A 83 -3.49 -0.66 -1.31
CA ASN A 83 -2.30 0.15 -1.05
C ASN A 83 -1.14 -0.69 -0.54
N VAL A 84 0.08 -0.15 -0.73
CA VAL A 84 1.34 -0.79 -0.37
C VAL A 84 2.26 0.21 0.33
N ASP A 85 3.00 -0.26 1.32
CA ASP A 85 4.12 0.45 1.92
C ASP A 85 5.31 -0.50 2.19
N PHE A 86 6.46 0.06 2.50
CA PHE A 86 7.72 -0.65 2.63
C PHE A 86 8.42 -0.31 3.94
N ASP A 87 8.87 -1.34 4.63
CA ASP A 87 9.75 -1.20 5.78
C ASP A 87 11.21 -1.27 5.36
N PRO A 88 11.95 -0.15 5.45
CA PRO A 88 13.35 -0.12 5.02
C PRO A 88 14.32 -0.80 5.98
N VAL A 89 13.87 -1.18 7.18
CA VAL A 89 14.72 -1.82 8.20
C VAL A 89 14.82 -3.32 7.98
N ASP A 90 13.68 -3.99 7.78
CA ASP A 90 13.61 -5.44 7.56
C ASP A 90 13.43 -5.78 6.06
N GLU A 91 13.40 -4.77 5.19
CA GLU A 91 13.21 -4.89 3.74
C GLU A 91 11.95 -5.69 3.39
N MET A 92 10.84 -5.40 4.08
CA MET A 92 9.57 -6.06 3.90
C MET A 92 8.51 -5.14 3.26
N LEU A 93 7.71 -5.73 2.38
CA LEU A 93 6.51 -5.13 1.83
C LEU A 93 5.32 -5.38 2.76
N TYR A 94 4.44 -4.39 2.87
CA TYR A 94 3.16 -4.47 3.56
C TYR A 94 2.07 -3.95 2.64
N TRP A 95 0.93 -4.64 2.61
CA TRP A 95 -0.20 -4.20 1.78
C TRP A 95 -1.55 -4.51 2.42
N THR A 96 -2.53 -3.77 1.99
CA THR A 96 -3.95 -3.99 2.30
C THR A 96 -4.56 -4.87 1.22
N ASP A 97 -5.34 -5.85 1.62
CA ASP A 97 -5.98 -6.83 0.73
C ASP A 97 -7.49 -6.83 1.02
N GLU A 98 -8.27 -6.21 0.13
CA GLU A 98 -9.72 -6.06 0.26
C GLU A 98 -10.46 -7.39 0.07
N GLU A 99 -9.96 -8.28 -0.79
CA GLU A 99 -10.60 -9.57 -1.03
C GLU A 99 -10.31 -10.57 0.09
N ALA A 100 -9.10 -10.54 0.64
CA ALA A 100 -8.74 -11.37 1.78
C ALA A 100 -9.20 -10.77 3.11
N PHE A 101 -9.72 -9.54 3.14
CA PHE A 101 -10.05 -8.80 4.36
C PHE A 101 -8.89 -8.82 5.34
N ALA A 102 -7.70 -8.46 4.86
CA ALA A 102 -6.47 -8.65 5.62
C ALA A 102 -5.44 -7.53 5.38
N ILE A 103 -4.57 -7.35 6.37
CA ILE A 103 -3.28 -6.72 6.16
C ILE A 103 -2.24 -7.83 6.02
N ARG A 104 -1.38 -7.70 5.02
CA ARG A 104 -0.42 -8.74 4.64
C ARG A 104 0.99 -8.18 4.55
N ARG A 105 1.99 -9.05 4.62
CA ARG A 105 3.39 -8.70 4.38
C ARG A 105 4.14 -9.81 3.67
N ALA A 106 5.26 -9.46 3.05
CA ALA A 106 6.21 -10.40 2.43
C ALA A 106 7.59 -9.75 2.30
N TYR A 107 8.61 -10.55 2.04
CA TYR A 107 9.89 -10.02 1.56
C TYR A 107 9.76 -9.44 0.14
N LEU A 108 10.73 -8.60 -0.27
CA LEU A 108 10.74 -8.00 -1.62
C LEU A 108 10.74 -9.04 -2.76
N ASP A 109 11.26 -10.24 -2.51
CA ASP A 109 11.25 -11.32 -3.49
C ASP A 109 9.93 -12.12 -3.52
N GLY A 110 8.93 -11.69 -2.73
CA GLY A 110 7.63 -12.34 -2.60
C GLY A 110 7.60 -13.54 -1.67
N SER A 111 8.74 -13.96 -1.10
CA SER A 111 8.77 -15.04 -0.13
C SER A 111 8.26 -14.60 1.24
N GLY A 112 7.96 -15.55 2.13
CA GLY A 112 7.52 -15.28 3.50
C GLY A 112 6.18 -14.55 3.58
N GLN A 113 5.31 -14.72 2.58
CA GLN A 113 4.00 -14.08 2.56
C GLN A 113 3.14 -14.58 3.71
N GLU A 114 2.58 -13.65 4.48
CA GLU A 114 1.71 -13.95 5.61
C GLU A 114 0.65 -12.87 5.85
N ASN A 115 -0.48 -13.28 6.42
CA ASN A 115 -1.52 -12.37 6.90
C ASN A 115 -1.18 -11.98 8.34
N ILE A 116 -1.05 -10.68 8.61
CA ILE A 116 -0.69 -10.16 9.94
C ILE A 116 -1.89 -9.61 10.71
N VAL A 117 -2.94 -9.15 10.02
CA VAL A 117 -4.23 -8.75 10.63
C VAL A 117 -5.35 -9.33 9.77
N THR A 118 -6.26 -10.12 10.39
CA THR A 118 -7.36 -10.81 9.68
C THR A 118 -8.70 -10.72 10.39
N THR A 119 -8.76 -10.06 11.53
CA THR A 119 -10.01 -9.93 12.31
C THR A 119 -10.48 -8.49 12.30
N GLU A 120 -11.79 -8.26 12.24
CA GLU A 120 -12.39 -6.92 12.19
C GLU A 120 -11.73 -6.00 11.12
N VAL A 121 -11.37 -6.55 9.98
CA VAL A 121 -10.93 -5.85 8.77
C VAL A 121 -12.06 -6.02 7.76
N ALA A 122 -12.57 -4.92 7.23
CA ALA A 122 -13.68 -4.96 6.28
C ALA A 122 -13.28 -4.49 4.88
N ASN A 123 -12.81 -3.26 4.75
CA ASN A 123 -12.29 -2.72 3.50
C ASN A 123 -11.01 -1.92 3.81
N PRO A 124 -9.88 -2.60 4.05
CA PRO A 124 -8.64 -1.93 4.35
C PRO A 124 -8.14 -1.20 3.09
N ASP A 125 -7.83 0.09 3.21
CA ASP A 125 -7.41 0.90 2.07
C ASP A 125 -5.97 1.41 2.26
N GLY A 126 -5.75 2.56 2.89
CA GLY A 126 -4.43 3.13 3.08
C GLY A 126 -3.58 2.37 4.10
N ILE A 127 -2.28 2.36 3.87
CA ILE A 127 -1.29 1.72 4.76
C ILE A 127 -0.05 2.60 4.87
N ALA A 128 0.53 2.69 6.05
CA ALA A 128 1.76 3.45 6.30
C ALA A 128 2.63 2.82 7.39
N ILE A 129 3.94 2.78 7.16
CA ILE A 129 4.92 2.19 8.07
C ILE A 129 5.65 3.29 8.86
N ASP A 130 5.58 3.23 10.18
CA ASP A 130 6.48 3.93 11.08
C ASP A 130 7.70 3.02 11.34
N TRP A 131 8.73 3.21 10.50
CA TRP A 131 9.95 2.40 10.55
C TRP A 131 10.78 2.66 11.81
N LEU A 132 10.63 3.82 12.46
CA LEU A 132 11.34 4.17 13.71
C LEU A 132 10.75 3.45 14.92
N ALA A 133 9.43 3.52 15.10
CA ALA A 133 8.73 2.87 16.21
C ALA A 133 8.35 1.42 15.91
N ARG A 134 8.58 0.94 14.66
CA ARG A 134 8.23 -0.41 14.22
C ARG A 134 6.73 -0.68 14.32
N ASN A 135 5.92 0.30 13.89
CA ASN A 135 4.46 0.22 13.89
C ASN A 135 3.89 0.34 12.47
N LEU A 136 2.73 -0.27 12.30
CA LEU A 136 1.94 -0.26 11.08
C LEU A 136 0.65 0.51 11.33
N TYR A 137 0.31 1.46 10.47
CA TYR A 137 -0.93 2.23 10.48
C TYR A 137 -1.74 1.89 9.24
N TRP A 138 -3.05 1.79 9.38
CA TRP A 138 -3.95 1.62 8.23
C TRP A 138 -5.29 2.29 8.44
N THR A 139 -5.95 2.59 7.32
CA THR A 139 -7.34 3.03 7.25
C THR A 139 -8.21 1.87 6.82
N ASP A 140 -9.45 1.84 7.28
CA ASP A 140 -10.44 0.84 6.86
C ASP A 140 -11.77 1.54 6.60
N THR A 141 -12.18 1.59 5.33
CA THR A 141 -13.40 2.27 4.87
C THR A 141 -14.67 1.51 5.22
N GLY A 142 -14.57 0.22 5.51
CA GLY A 142 -15.72 -0.59 5.90
C GLY A 142 -16.02 -0.54 7.40
N THR A 143 -15.04 -0.15 8.22
CA THR A 143 -15.20 0.03 9.66
C THR A 143 -15.10 1.49 10.10
N ASP A 144 -14.81 2.41 9.18
CA ASP A 144 -14.60 3.85 9.42
C ASP A 144 -13.56 4.10 10.52
N ARG A 145 -12.39 3.45 10.41
CA ARG A 145 -11.35 3.48 11.44
C ARG A 145 -9.97 3.81 10.90
N ILE A 146 -9.15 4.39 11.77
CA ILE A 146 -7.70 4.41 11.64
C ILE A 146 -7.14 3.61 12.80
N GLU A 147 -6.30 2.63 12.49
CA GLU A 147 -5.76 1.70 13.47
C GLU A 147 -4.24 1.62 13.40
N VAL A 148 -3.64 1.10 14.48
CA VAL A 148 -2.21 0.83 14.58
C VAL A 148 -1.95 -0.55 15.17
N ALA A 149 -0.89 -1.20 14.72
CA ALA A 149 -0.33 -2.42 15.30
C ALA A 149 1.19 -2.41 15.23
N ARG A 150 1.84 -3.36 15.88
CA ARG A 150 3.24 -3.67 15.59
C ARG A 150 3.36 -4.25 14.17
N LEU A 151 4.54 -4.19 13.56
CA LEU A 151 4.77 -4.69 12.20
C LEU A 151 4.49 -6.19 12.00
N ASN A 152 4.39 -6.94 13.08
CA ASN A 152 3.98 -8.35 13.04
C ASN A 152 2.47 -8.55 13.34
N GLY A 153 1.67 -7.48 13.36
CA GLY A 153 0.24 -7.50 13.63
C GLY A 153 -0.16 -7.57 15.11
N THR A 154 0.80 -7.71 16.02
CA THR A 154 0.51 -7.74 17.47
C THR A 154 0.22 -6.35 18.02
N SER A 155 -0.30 -6.28 19.24
CA SER A 155 -0.57 -5.04 19.97
C SER A 155 -1.51 -4.06 19.27
N ARG A 156 -2.49 -4.57 18.50
CA ARG A 156 -3.44 -3.78 17.73
C ARG A 156 -4.29 -2.84 18.59
N LYS A 157 -4.49 -1.62 18.09
CA LYS A 157 -5.30 -0.58 18.75
C LYS A 157 -6.02 0.28 17.71
N VAL A 158 -7.29 0.58 17.98
CA VAL A 158 -8.04 1.61 17.27
C VAL A 158 -7.57 2.98 17.77
N LEU A 159 -7.15 3.86 16.86
CA LEU A 159 -6.72 5.23 17.18
C LEU A 159 -7.84 6.24 16.98
N ILE A 160 -8.53 6.18 15.85
CA ILE A 160 -9.60 7.10 15.48
C ILE A 160 -10.76 6.28 14.91
N ASN A 161 -11.97 6.51 15.43
CA ASN A 161 -13.20 5.88 14.98
C ASN A 161 -14.41 6.84 15.04
N GLU A 162 -14.15 8.13 15.15
CA GLU A 162 -15.18 9.17 15.19
C GLU A 162 -14.96 10.15 14.04
N ASP A 163 -16.05 10.66 13.45
CA ASP A 163 -16.04 11.62 12.33
C ASP A 163 -15.12 11.18 11.17
N LEU A 164 -15.13 9.90 10.86
CA LEU A 164 -14.58 9.27 9.66
C LEU A 164 -15.73 8.66 8.86
N ILE A 165 -15.66 8.73 7.53
CA ILE A 165 -16.71 8.15 6.67
C ILE A 165 -16.10 7.21 5.64
N GLU A 166 -15.05 7.63 4.95
CA GLU A 166 -14.29 6.79 4.02
C GLU A 166 -12.81 7.17 4.10
N PRO A 167 -12.12 6.87 5.22
CA PRO A 167 -10.71 7.15 5.35
C PRO A 167 -9.90 6.30 4.36
N ARG A 168 -9.19 6.97 3.44
CA ARG A 168 -8.45 6.31 2.35
C ARG A 168 -6.96 6.35 2.58
N ALA A 169 -6.23 7.13 1.79
CA ALA A 169 -4.78 7.19 1.92
C ALA A 169 -4.33 7.69 3.29
N ILE A 170 -3.28 7.09 3.80
CA ILE A 170 -2.61 7.50 5.04
C ILE A 170 -1.09 7.59 4.81
N ALA A 171 -0.46 8.57 5.42
CA ALA A 171 1.00 8.72 5.43
C ALA A 171 1.48 9.17 6.80
N VAL A 172 2.61 8.66 7.23
CA VAL A 172 3.21 8.97 8.52
C VAL A 172 4.52 9.74 8.37
N ALA A 173 4.78 10.62 9.30
CA ALA A 173 6.03 11.36 9.48
C ALA A 173 6.63 10.99 10.85
N PRO A 174 7.35 9.85 10.97
CA PRO A 174 7.77 9.29 12.25
C PRO A 174 8.58 10.23 13.13
N GLU A 175 9.53 10.96 12.54
CA GLU A 175 10.34 11.93 13.28
C GLU A 175 9.55 13.13 13.80
N LEU A 176 8.51 13.54 13.06
CA LEU A 176 7.65 14.65 13.45
C LEU A 176 6.52 14.22 14.39
N GLY A 177 6.31 12.90 14.54
CA GLY A 177 5.25 12.35 15.37
C GLY A 177 3.85 12.58 14.81
N TRP A 178 3.71 12.75 13.49
CA TRP A 178 2.43 13.04 12.82
C TRP A 178 2.01 11.95 11.84
N MET A 179 0.69 11.77 11.71
CA MET A 179 0.04 11.08 10.60
C MET A 179 -0.92 12.00 9.88
N PHE A 180 -1.09 11.74 8.58
CA PHE A 180 -1.96 12.48 7.68
C PHE A 180 -2.80 11.48 6.91
N TRP A 181 -4.08 11.82 6.67
CA TRP A 181 -4.96 10.97 5.89
C TRP A 181 -5.97 11.77 5.08
N THR A 182 -6.52 11.11 4.07
CA THR A 182 -7.64 11.60 3.28
C THR A 182 -8.92 10.91 3.75
N ASP A 183 -10.02 11.65 3.80
CA ASP A 183 -11.35 11.11 4.08
C ASP A 183 -12.26 11.47 2.91
N TRP A 184 -12.69 10.44 2.18
CA TRP A 184 -13.44 10.58 0.95
C TRP A 184 -14.94 10.49 1.22
N ASN A 185 -15.54 11.64 1.40
CA ASN A 185 -16.96 11.76 1.59
C ASN A 185 -17.53 12.79 0.62
N GLU A 186 -18.50 12.42 -0.20
CA GLU A 186 -19.11 13.33 -1.17
C GLU A 186 -19.64 14.65 -0.56
N LYS A 187 -20.03 14.65 0.71
CA LYS A 187 -20.59 15.83 1.38
C LYS A 187 -19.56 16.64 2.18
N ARG A 188 -18.55 15.98 2.70
CA ARG A 188 -17.53 16.59 3.57
C ARG A 188 -16.15 15.97 3.37
N PRO A 189 -15.61 16.00 2.14
CA PRO A 189 -14.26 15.49 1.91
C PRO A 189 -13.27 16.35 2.69
N LYS A 190 -12.22 15.70 3.23
CA LYS A 190 -11.23 16.40 4.04
C LYS A 190 -9.86 15.70 4.00
N ILE A 191 -8.82 16.50 4.26
CA ILE A 191 -7.48 16.02 4.57
C ILE A 191 -7.20 16.45 5.99
N GLU A 192 -6.77 15.52 6.82
CA GLU A 192 -6.57 15.73 8.25
C GLU A 192 -5.17 15.32 8.69
N ARG A 193 -4.77 15.83 9.85
CA ARG A 193 -3.55 15.46 10.57
C ARG A 193 -3.87 15.18 12.03
N SER A 194 -3.15 14.25 12.63
CA SER A 194 -3.05 14.09 14.09
C SER A 194 -1.65 13.67 14.50
N ASN A 195 -1.40 13.61 15.80
CA ASN A 195 -0.25 12.90 16.31
C ASN A 195 -0.38 11.40 16.01
N LEU A 196 0.74 10.65 16.05
CA LEU A 196 0.75 9.22 15.76
C LEU A 196 -0.03 8.37 16.77
N ASP A 197 -0.44 8.94 17.89
CA ASP A 197 -1.33 8.30 18.87
C ASP A 197 -2.82 8.68 18.70
N GLY A 198 -3.17 9.41 17.63
CA GLY A 198 -4.52 9.89 17.32
C GLY A 198 -4.92 11.18 18.02
N SER A 199 -4.09 11.71 18.93
CA SER A 199 -4.37 12.98 19.61
C SER A 199 -4.11 14.21 18.74
N GLU A 200 -4.61 15.37 19.18
CA GLU A 200 -4.44 16.66 18.49
C GLU A 200 -4.85 16.62 17.02
N ARG A 201 -5.97 15.99 16.74
CA ARG A 201 -6.55 15.89 15.41
C ARG A 201 -7.02 17.25 14.91
N ILE A 202 -6.61 17.61 13.70
CA ILE A 202 -6.99 18.85 13.04
C ILE A 202 -7.34 18.61 11.57
N ILE A 203 -8.30 19.35 11.07
CA ILE A 203 -8.64 19.39 9.65
C ILE A 203 -7.73 20.38 8.96
N LEU A 204 -7.02 19.95 7.92
CA LEU A 204 -6.11 20.80 7.14
C LEU A 204 -6.79 21.40 5.92
N ILE A 205 -7.49 20.57 5.13
CA ILE A 205 -8.09 20.95 3.86
C ILE A 205 -9.52 20.42 3.79
N THR A 206 -10.47 21.29 3.38
CA THR A 206 -11.89 20.94 3.13
C THR A 206 -12.45 21.60 1.88
N LYS A 207 -11.78 22.65 1.36
CA LYS A 207 -12.28 23.42 0.22
C LYS A 207 -11.66 22.89 -1.06
N ASP A 208 -12.45 22.89 -2.13
CA ASP A 208 -12.01 22.54 -3.49
C ASP A 208 -11.29 21.18 -3.57
N ILE A 209 -11.75 20.23 -2.78
CA ILE A 209 -11.43 18.78 -2.86
C ILE A 209 -12.72 17.99 -2.94
N VAL A 210 -12.71 16.85 -3.62
CA VAL A 210 -13.90 16.01 -3.80
C VAL A 210 -13.58 14.54 -3.59
N TRP A 211 -12.59 13.99 -4.30
CA TRP A 211 -12.12 12.61 -4.19
C TRP A 211 -10.62 12.57 -3.90
N PRO A 212 -10.17 12.97 -2.70
CA PRO A 212 -8.76 12.92 -2.35
C PRO A 212 -8.32 11.47 -2.11
N ASN A 213 -7.68 10.86 -3.10
CA ASN A 213 -7.29 9.45 -3.08
C ASN A 213 -5.90 9.20 -2.50
N GLY A 214 -4.86 9.75 -3.10
CA GLY A 214 -3.47 9.51 -2.70
C GLY A 214 -2.86 10.66 -1.92
N ILE A 215 -1.96 10.35 -0.99
CA ILE A 215 -1.21 11.33 -0.19
C ILE A 215 0.28 10.95 -0.15
N ALA A 216 1.16 11.95 -0.25
CA ALA A 216 2.60 11.77 -0.14
C ALA A 216 3.24 12.92 0.66
N LEU A 217 4.28 12.61 1.42
CA LEU A 217 4.97 13.58 2.27
C LEU A 217 6.37 13.91 1.74
N ASP A 218 6.69 15.19 1.66
CA ASP A 218 8.06 15.69 1.54
C ASP A 218 8.54 16.09 2.96
N LEU A 219 9.18 15.14 3.65
CA LEU A 219 9.61 15.33 5.03
C LEU A 219 10.70 16.41 5.13
N GLU A 220 11.56 16.52 4.12
CA GLU A 220 12.62 17.51 4.06
C GLU A 220 12.06 18.93 3.97
N ARG A 221 11.07 19.14 3.08
CA ARG A 221 10.44 20.45 2.88
C ARG A 221 9.21 20.70 3.73
N LYS A 222 8.82 19.71 4.54
CA LYS A 222 7.60 19.72 5.38
C LYS A 222 6.34 20.06 4.58
N LYS A 223 6.16 19.37 3.44
CA LYS A 223 5.02 19.54 2.54
C LYS A 223 4.20 18.25 2.46
N ILE A 224 2.92 18.44 2.18
CA ILE A 224 1.96 17.38 1.87
C ILE A 224 1.54 17.55 0.43
N TYR A 225 1.62 16.49 -0.34
CA TYR A 225 1.06 16.38 -1.68
C TYR A 225 -0.13 15.43 -1.65
N TRP A 226 -1.17 15.77 -2.38
CA TRP A 226 -2.31 14.87 -2.58
C TRP A 226 -2.80 14.91 -4.02
N CYS A 227 -3.46 13.84 -4.44
CA CYS A 227 -4.16 13.78 -5.71
C CYS A 227 -5.67 13.64 -5.48
N ASP A 228 -6.43 14.31 -6.33
CA ASP A 228 -7.89 14.27 -6.31
C ASP A 228 -8.42 13.81 -7.67
N ALA A 229 -9.11 12.67 -7.68
CA ALA A 229 -9.57 12.00 -8.90
C ALA A 229 -10.84 12.65 -9.50
N LYS A 230 -11.47 13.58 -8.82
CA LYS A 230 -12.65 14.30 -9.33
C LYS A 230 -12.32 15.68 -9.83
N THR A 231 -11.36 16.34 -9.22
CA THR A 231 -10.88 17.66 -9.68
C THR A 231 -9.72 17.53 -10.66
N ASP A 232 -9.21 16.30 -10.89
CA ASP A 232 -8.13 15.98 -11.82
C ASP A 232 -6.86 16.79 -11.54
N LYS A 233 -6.47 16.83 -10.25
CA LYS A 233 -5.35 17.67 -9.80
C LYS A 233 -4.41 16.92 -8.85
N ILE A 234 -3.15 17.34 -8.89
CA ILE A 234 -2.19 17.11 -7.83
C ILE A 234 -1.84 18.47 -7.22
N GLU A 235 -1.99 18.56 -5.91
CA GLU A 235 -1.78 19.79 -5.16
C GLU A 235 -0.79 19.59 -4.01
N VAL A 236 -0.30 20.70 -3.46
CA VAL A 236 0.65 20.72 -2.34
C VAL A 236 0.30 21.82 -1.36
N CYS A 237 0.56 21.56 -0.07
CA CYS A 237 0.57 22.62 0.97
C CYS A 237 1.65 22.32 2.02
N ASN A 238 1.82 23.25 2.96
CA ASN A 238 2.58 22.99 4.17
C ASN A 238 1.87 21.93 5.05
N MET A 239 2.62 21.27 5.94
CA MET A 239 2.06 20.29 6.90
C MET A 239 1.09 20.90 7.93
N ASP A 240 0.93 22.22 7.96
CA ASP A 240 -0.06 22.95 8.73
C ASP A 240 -1.29 23.42 7.91
N GLY A 241 -1.35 23.03 6.62
CA GLY A 241 -2.42 23.38 5.69
C GLY A 241 -2.25 24.74 5.00
N THR A 242 -1.22 25.50 5.32
CA THR A 242 -0.95 26.80 4.67
C THR A 242 -0.22 26.65 3.34
N ASP A 243 -0.11 27.73 2.55
CA ASP A 243 0.61 27.79 1.27
C ASP A 243 0.17 26.70 0.27
N ARG A 244 -1.15 26.49 0.17
CA ARG A 244 -1.74 25.54 -0.79
C ARG A 244 -1.61 26.07 -2.21
N ARG A 245 -1.19 25.19 -3.12
CA ARG A 245 -1.12 25.48 -4.55
C ARG A 245 -1.29 24.22 -5.40
N GLU A 246 -1.71 24.40 -6.61
CA GLU A 246 -1.75 23.37 -7.64
C GLU A 246 -0.32 23.06 -8.16
N VAL A 247 -0.04 21.81 -8.45
CA VAL A 247 1.23 21.35 -9.06
C VAL A 247 1.00 20.85 -10.46
N ILE A 248 -0.02 19.99 -10.66
CA ILE A 248 -0.40 19.43 -11.96
C ILE A 248 -1.94 19.51 -12.06
N THR A 249 -2.44 20.02 -13.19
CA THR A 249 -3.88 20.26 -13.43
C THR A 249 -4.36 19.78 -14.80
N ASP A 250 -3.51 19.08 -15.55
CA ASP A 250 -3.83 18.63 -16.90
C ASP A 250 -3.50 17.14 -17.09
N ASN A 251 -4.26 16.49 -17.94
CA ASN A 251 -4.07 15.08 -18.31
C ASN A 251 -3.96 14.11 -17.12
N LEU A 252 -4.86 14.21 -16.18
CA LEU A 252 -4.95 13.38 -14.97
C LEU A 252 -6.36 12.77 -14.85
N PRO A 253 -6.78 11.87 -15.75
CA PRO A 253 -8.19 11.47 -15.85
C PRO A 253 -8.73 10.65 -14.69
N HIS A 254 -7.89 9.92 -13.93
CA HIS A 254 -8.36 9.21 -12.73
C HIS A 254 -7.20 8.77 -11.82
N LEU A 255 -6.78 9.66 -10.96
CA LEU A 255 -5.70 9.45 -10.00
C LEU A 255 -6.11 8.56 -8.83
N PHE A 256 -5.23 7.63 -8.43
CA PHE A 256 -5.47 6.81 -7.23
C PHE A 256 -4.29 6.88 -6.25
N GLY A 257 -3.19 6.17 -6.50
CA GLY A 257 -2.00 6.18 -5.64
C GLY A 257 -1.10 7.38 -5.92
N LEU A 258 -0.44 7.89 -4.90
CA LEU A 258 0.56 8.96 -5.01
C LEU A 258 1.75 8.64 -4.11
N SER A 259 2.96 8.78 -4.64
CA SER A 259 4.19 8.62 -3.87
C SER A 259 5.23 9.65 -4.28
N LEU A 260 6.19 9.90 -3.42
CA LEU A 260 7.27 10.86 -3.65
C LEU A 260 8.62 10.18 -3.44
N LEU A 261 9.55 10.39 -4.38
CA LEU A 261 10.93 9.96 -4.26
C LEU A 261 11.86 11.00 -4.88
N GLY A 262 12.79 11.52 -4.09
CA GLY A 262 13.69 12.57 -4.52
C GLY A 262 12.94 13.83 -4.96
N ASP A 263 13.15 14.26 -6.19
CA ASP A 263 12.49 15.45 -6.75
C ASP A 263 11.24 15.13 -7.57
N PHE A 264 10.78 13.87 -7.59
CA PHE A 264 9.67 13.44 -8.42
C PHE A 264 8.50 12.92 -7.59
N LEU A 265 7.28 13.30 -8.02
CA LEU A 265 6.03 12.65 -7.68
C LEU A 265 5.78 11.52 -8.67
N TYR A 266 5.27 10.40 -8.17
CA TYR A 266 4.82 9.25 -8.92
C TYR A 266 3.35 9.01 -8.60
N TRP A 267 2.54 8.71 -9.61
CA TRP A 267 1.13 8.39 -9.38
C TRP A 267 0.66 7.27 -10.30
N THR A 268 -0.42 6.63 -9.88
CA THR A 268 -1.17 5.68 -10.69
C THR A 268 -2.37 6.38 -11.31
N ASP A 269 -2.62 6.09 -12.57
CA ASP A 269 -3.82 6.53 -13.27
C ASP A 269 -4.64 5.31 -13.68
N TRP A 270 -5.77 5.12 -13.05
CA TRP A 270 -6.60 3.95 -13.25
C TRP A 270 -7.27 3.90 -14.63
N GLN A 271 -7.65 5.07 -15.17
CA GLN A 271 -8.27 5.14 -16.49
C GLN A 271 -7.25 4.94 -17.61
N ARG A 272 -6.06 5.50 -17.48
CA ARG A 272 -4.96 5.30 -18.44
C ARG A 272 -4.25 3.96 -18.25
N ARG A 273 -4.40 3.37 -17.10
CA ARG A 273 -3.68 2.15 -16.70
C ARG A 273 -2.17 2.37 -16.74
N SER A 274 -1.72 3.48 -16.17
CA SER A 274 -0.31 3.88 -16.22
C SER A 274 0.23 4.23 -14.84
N ILE A 275 1.55 4.20 -14.74
CA ILE A 275 2.31 4.84 -13.68
C ILE A 275 3.07 5.98 -14.34
N ASP A 276 2.80 7.19 -13.90
CA ASP A 276 3.42 8.41 -14.39
C ASP A 276 4.27 9.07 -13.33
N ARG A 277 5.21 9.94 -13.73
CA ARG A 277 5.92 10.83 -12.82
C ARG A 277 6.01 12.25 -13.36
N ALA A 278 6.28 13.19 -12.44
CA ALA A 278 6.64 14.57 -12.79
C ALA A 278 7.46 15.20 -11.66
N HIS A 279 8.16 16.28 -11.98
CA HIS A 279 8.92 17.05 -11.00
C HIS A 279 7.99 17.69 -9.95
N LYS A 280 8.24 17.41 -8.67
CA LYS A 280 7.32 17.74 -7.55
C LYS A 280 7.04 19.24 -7.35
N LEU A 281 7.96 20.13 -7.75
CA LEU A 281 7.77 21.57 -7.56
C LEU A 281 7.08 22.24 -8.74
N THR A 282 7.30 21.76 -9.97
CA THR A 282 6.87 22.42 -11.19
C THR A 282 5.79 21.69 -11.96
N GLY A 283 5.57 20.39 -11.68
CA GLY A 283 4.74 19.51 -12.50
C GLY A 283 5.34 19.24 -13.90
N GLY A 284 6.52 19.77 -14.18
CA GLY A 284 7.26 19.53 -15.43
C GLY A 284 7.98 18.18 -15.46
N GLU A 285 8.75 17.95 -16.51
CA GLU A 285 9.49 16.68 -16.73
C GLU A 285 8.59 15.45 -16.62
N ARG A 286 7.37 15.58 -17.17
CA ARG A 286 6.37 14.52 -17.08
C ARG A 286 6.74 13.35 -17.98
N GLU A 287 6.66 12.14 -17.41
CA GLU A 287 7.00 10.91 -18.08
C GLU A 287 6.04 9.79 -17.67
N VAL A 288 5.63 8.98 -18.65
CA VAL A 288 4.96 7.70 -18.41
C VAL A 288 6.04 6.66 -18.15
N ILE A 289 6.07 6.11 -16.93
CA ILE A 289 7.08 5.12 -16.53
C ILE A 289 6.71 3.73 -17.04
N VAL A 290 5.44 3.36 -16.88
CA VAL A 290 4.91 2.06 -17.27
C VAL A 290 3.48 2.20 -17.77
N GLU A 291 3.19 1.59 -18.94
CA GLU A 291 1.85 1.37 -19.48
C GLU A 291 1.85 0.20 -20.50
N PRO A 292 0.77 -0.61 -20.62
CA PRO A 292 -0.38 -0.62 -19.71
C PRO A 292 -0.11 -1.43 -18.44
N VAL A 293 -0.63 -0.96 -17.31
CA VAL A 293 -0.68 -1.70 -16.05
C VAL A 293 -2.14 -1.89 -15.67
N PRO A 294 -2.75 -3.03 -15.98
CA PRO A 294 -4.14 -3.29 -15.62
C PRO A 294 -4.35 -3.26 -14.10
N ASN A 295 -5.51 -2.72 -13.67
CA ASN A 295 -5.93 -2.71 -12.27
C ASN A 295 -4.91 -2.09 -11.29
N VAL A 296 -4.08 -1.16 -11.77
CA VAL A 296 -3.13 -0.46 -10.92
C VAL A 296 -3.86 0.38 -9.88
N MET A 297 -3.49 0.22 -8.61
CA MET A 297 -4.08 0.92 -7.47
C MET A 297 -3.00 1.75 -6.74
N GLY A 298 -2.69 1.43 -5.50
CA GLY A 298 -1.64 2.10 -4.75
C GLY A 298 -0.24 1.87 -5.31
N LEU A 299 0.68 2.77 -5.00
CA LEU A 299 2.09 2.61 -5.29
C LEU A 299 2.94 3.17 -4.16
N LYS A 300 4.16 2.65 -4.05
CA LYS A 300 5.19 3.21 -3.18
C LYS A 300 6.51 3.30 -3.94
N ALA A 301 7.05 4.49 -4.05
CA ALA A 301 8.40 4.73 -4.55
C ALA A 301 9.37 4.64 -3.36
N ILE A 302 10.38 3.80 -3.46
CA ILE A 302 11.33 3.51 -2.37
C ILE A 302 12.77 3.70 -2.82
N HIS A 303 13.64 4.04 -1.88
CA HIS A 303 15.07 4.01 -2.04
C HIS A 303 15.66 3.05 -1.00
N LEU A 304 16.26 1.95 -1.45
CA LEU A 304 16.88 0.98 -0.56
C LEU A 304 18.10 1.58 0.14
N GLY A 305 18.32 1.21 1.41
CA GLY A 305 19.49 1.60 2.20
C GLY A 305 19.46 3.01 2.82
N GLN A 306 18.37 3.77 2.67
CA GLN A 306 18.20 5.03 3.39
C GLN A 306 17.23 4.86 4.56
N ILE A 307 17.78 4.68 5.75
CA ILE A 307 17.04 4.75 7.00
C ILE A 307 17.38 6.10 7.64
N ASN A 308 16.47 7.05 7.54
CA ASN A 308 16.62 8.37 8.10
C ASN A 308 15.81 8.50 9.39
N GLY A 309 16.31 9.32 10.29
CA GLY A 309 15.58 9.72 11.46
C GLY A 309 15.94 8.97 12.74
N THR A 310 15.51 9.55 13.84
CA THR A 310 15.62 8.98 15.19
C THR A 310 14.41 9.32 16.00
N SER A 311 14.06 8.44 16.92
CA SER A 311 12.89 8.57 17.78
C SER A 311 13.16 7.84 19.10
N PRO A 312 12.63 8.32 20.23
CA PRO A 312 12.66 7.57 21.47
C PRO A 312 12.09 6.16 21.36
N CYS A 313 11.09 5.95 20.49
CA CYS A 313 10.49 4.64 20.23
C CYS A 313 11.43 3.66 19.49
N ALA A 314 12.44 4.15 18.77
CA ALA A 314 13.39 3.32 18.05
C ALA A 314 14.27 2.44 18.98
N HIS A 315 14.43 2.85 20.22
CA HIS A 315 15.25 2.14 21.20
C HIS A 315 14.37 1.40 22.21
N ASN A 316 14.46 0.08 22.22
CA ASN A 316 13.73 -0.79 23.16
C ASN A 316 12.24 -0.42 23.25
N ASN A 317 11.60 -0.09 22.10
CA ASN A 317 10.20 0.31 22.05
C ASN A 317 9.85 1.47 23.03
N GLY A 318 10.76 2.39 23.34
CA GLY A 318 10.60 3.43 24.36
C GLY A 318 10.33 2.90 25.77
N GLY A 319 10.64 1.63 26.06
CA GLY A 319 10.27 0.95 27.30
C GLY A 319 8.80 0.55 27.41
N CYS A 320 7.99 0.72 26.35
CA CYS A 320 6.58 0.35 26.33
C CYS A 320 6.40 -1.16 26.18
N SER A 321 5.47 -1.75 26.93
CA SER A 321 5.18 -3.18 26.82
C SER A 321 4.43 -3.58 25.54
N HIS A 322 3.63 -2.65 24.95
CA HIS A 322 2.91 -2.88 23.71
C HIS A 322 3.33 -1.89 22.62
N LEU A 323 2.66 -0.77 22.48
CA LEU A 323 2.90 0.25 21.46
C LEU A 323 3.67 1.44 22.03
N CYS A 324 4.66 1.91 21.31
CA CYS A 324 5.28 3.21 21.50
C CYS A 324 4.85 4.12 20.35
N LEU A 325 4.15 5.21 20.67
CA LEU A 325 3.56 6.11 19.69
C LEU A 325 4.20 7.49 19.83
N ASN A 326 4.86 7.94 18.77
CA ASN A 326 5.54 9.24 18.74
C ASN A 326 4.56 10.41 18.68
N ARG A 327 4.96 11.52 19.29
CA ARG A 327 4.36 12.84 19.20
C ARG A 327 5.47 13.87 18.88
N PRO A 328 5.14 15.09 18.50
CA PRO A 328 6.16 16.09 18.13
C PRO A 328 7.26 16.34 19.18
N ASP A 329 6.93 16.28 20.44
CA ASP A 329 7.83 16.63 21.56
C ASP A 329 8.12 15.49 22.53
N LYS A 330 7.43 14.35 22.35
CA LYS A 330 7.49 13.19 23.27
C LYS A 330 6.96 11.94 22.60
N TYR A 331 6.88 10.86 23.35
CA TYR A 331 6.14 9.65 23.01
C TYR A 331 5.17 9.26 24.11
N VAL A 332 4.26 8.37 23.78
CA VAL A 332 3.37 7.73 24.77
C VAL A 332 3.33 6.24 24.54
N CYS A 333 3.25 5.47 25.61
CA CYS A 333 2.92 4.06 25.50
C CYS A 333 1.41 3.88 25.40
N ALA A 334 0.99 2.94 24.58
CA ALA A 334 -0.41 2.59 24.42
C ALA A 334 -0.59 1.07 24.47
N CYS A 335 -1.75 0.65 24.95
CA CYS A 335 -2.07 -0.76 25.09
C CYS A 335 -2.94 -1.23 23.92
N GLN A 336 -2.78 -2.49 23.55
CA GLN A 336 -3.69 -3.16 22.63
C GLN A 336 -5.11 -3.20 23.15
N ILE A 337 -6.05 -3.49 22.27
CA ILE A 337 -7.46 -3.65 22.63
C ILE A 337 -7.61 -4.63 23.80
N GLY A 338 -8.34 -4.22 24.83
CA GLY A 338 -8.63 -5.03 26.00
C GLY A 338 -7.57 -5.00 27.11
N TYR A 339 -6.54 -4.18 26.99
CA TYR A 339 -5.52 -3.95 28.03
C TYR A 339 -5.57 -2.49 28.50
N GLU A 340 -5.14 -2.24 29.71
CA GLU A 340 -5.06 -0.91 30.30
C GLU A 340 -3.62 -0.57 30.69
N LEU A 341 -3.29 0.71 30.56
CA LEU A 341 -1.97 1.23 30.91
C LEU A 341 -1.90 1.43 32.44
N THR A 342 -0.87 0.87 33.05
CA THR A 342 -0.65 1.02 34.50
C THR A 342 -0.17 2.44 34.86
N LYS A 343 -0.04 2.74 36.14
CA LYS A 343 0.39 4.04 36.69
C LYS A 343 1.82 4.43 36.23
N ASP A 344 2.65 3.44 35.90
CA ASP A 344 4.01 3.68 35.39
C ASP A 344 4.02 4.24 33.97
N LYS A 345 2.86 4.23 33.28
CA LYS A 345 2.66 4.68 31.90
C LYS A 345 3.46 3.90 30.83
N HIS A 346 3.93 2.70 31.16
CA HIS A 346 4.73 1.86 30.28
C HIS A 346 4.19 0.43 30.17
N THR A 347 3.63 -0.08 31.25
CA THR A 347 3.17 -1.47 31.35
C THR A 347 1.69 -1.60 31.04
N CYS A 348 1.32 -2.50 30.17
CA CYS A 348 -0.07 -2.86 29.86
C CYS A 348 -0.47 -4.13 30.60
N VAL A 349 -1.60 -4.10 31.27
CA VAL A 349 -2.15 -5.23 32.03
C VAL A 349 -3.60 -5.51 31.63
N ILE A 350 -4.04 -6.73 31.81
CA ILE A 350 -5.46 -7.07 31.70
C ILE A 350 -6.17 -6.45 32.88
N PRO A 351 -7.27 -5.68 32.69
CA PRO A 351 -8.06 -5.13 33.80
C PRO A 351 -8.60 -6.24 34.72
N ASP A 352 -8.62 -5.98 36.01
CA ASP A 352 -9.14 -6.92 37.01
C ASP A 352 -10.66 -7.16 36.85
N ALA A 353 -11.38 -6.21 36.22
CA ALA A 353 -12.81 -6.30 35.96
C ALA A 353 -13.18 -5.84 34.57
N PHE A 354 -14.11 -6.52 33.93
CA PHE A 354 -14.65 -6.18 32.62
C PHE A 354 -16.04 -6.77 32.42
N LEU A 355 -16.83 -6.18 31.52
CA LEU A 355 -18.09 -6.74 31.05
C LEU A 355 -17.86 -7.56 29.79
N LEU A 356 -18.45 -8.75 29.76
CA LEU A 356 -18.62 -9.52 28.52
C LEU A 356 -20.07 -9.36 28.04
N PHE A 357 -20.23 -9.14 26.76
CA PHE A 357 -21.55 -9.10 26.13
C PHE A 357 -21.51 -9.84 24.79
N ALA A 358 -22.59 -10.50 24.46
CA ALA A 358 -22.75 -11.20 23.18
C ALA A 358 -23.48 -10.31 22.18
N LYS A 359 -22.98 -10.27 20.97
CA LYS A 359 -23.66 -9.79 19.77
C LYS A 359 -24.00 -11.01 18.89
N LYS A 360 -24.86 -10.81 17.87
CA LYS A 360 -25.29 -11.89 16.98
C LYS A 360 -24.12 -12.71 16.40
N GLU A 361 -23.01 -12.08 16.10
CA GLU A 361 -21.89 -12.68 15.35
C GLU A 361 -20.57 -12.68 16.12
N ASN A 362 -20.51 -12.02 17.30
CA ASN A 362 -19.29 -11.94 18.09
C ASN A 362 -19.56 -11.72 19.58
N ILE A 363 -18.52 -11.89 20.40
CA ILE A 363 -18.51 -11.56 21.81
C ILE A 363 -17.67 -10.30 21.99
N GLY A 364 -18.28 -9.27 22.58
CA GLY A 364 -17.60 -8.04 22.95
C GLY A 364 -17.14 -8.04 24.40
N ARG A 365 -16.10 -7.27 24.69
CA ARG A 365 -15.62 -6.98 26.04
C ARG A 365 -15.55 -5.47 26.23
N PHE A 366 -15.98 -4.99 27.39
CA PHE A 366 -15.87 -3.60 27.81
C PHE A 366 -15.13 -3.53 29.15
N SER A 367 -14.09 -2.70 29.24
CA SER A 367 -13.33 -2.37 30.44
C SER A 367 -13.36 -0.85 30.64
N GLY A 368 -13.46 -0.39 31.86
CA GLY A 368 -13.56 1.03 32.21
C GLY A 368 -14.80 1.32 33.04
N PHE A 369 -14.79 0.85 34.25
CA PHE A 369 -15.78 1.20 35.32
C PHE A 369 -15.18 2.22 36.25
#